data_4ae48f12d7e8f666fea606387dd9d9e4
#
_entry.id   4ae48f12d7e8f666fea606387dd9d9e4
#
_cell.length_a   1.000
_cell.length_b   1.000
_cell.length_c   1.000
_cell.angle_alpha   90.00
_cell.angle_beta   90.00
_cell.angle_gamma   90.00
#
_symmetry.space_group_name_H-M   'P 1'
#
loop_
_entity.id
_entity.type
_entity.pdbx_description
1 polymer ?
#
loop_
_entity_poly.entity_id
_entity_poly.type
_entity_poly.pdbx_seq_one_letter_code
_entity_poly.pdbx_strand_id
1 'polypeptide(L)'
;SGGKPQAMSADHPYPVREVSALVASWINRLGEAWVEGEITQLKLRRQSYYSYFSLRDLAETVSLQVTCPSRLLAEGTITEGTRVIVHGNFALYKGNGSLSLLAKDIRQAGLGELLARLERLRQQLAAEGLFDTELKRPLPYLPRNIGLITGRNSAAERDVLSVAHSRWPEAHFTVRYA
;
A
#
# COMPACT_ATOMS: atom_id res chain seq x y z
N SER A 1 27.38 -28.70 -10.67
CA SER A 1 27.24 -29.39 -11.95
C SER A 1 25.83 -30.01 -11.98
N GLY A 2 24.84 -29.20 -12.33
CA GLY A 2 23.47 -29.62 -12.47
C GLY A 2 23.27 -30.30 -13.82
N GLY A 3 23.36 -31.64 -13.85
CA GLY A 3 23.03 -32.40 -15.04
C GLY A 3 21.59 -32.13 -15.44
N LYS A 4 21.36 -31.76 -16.70
CA LYS A 4 20.01 -31.77 -17.28
C LYS A 4 19.46 -33.20 -17.08
N PRO A 5 18.19 -33.36 -16.67
CA PRO A 5 17.62 -34.71 -16.64
C PRO A 5 17.72 -35.28 -18.06
N GLN A 6 18.36 -36.45 -18.15
CA GLN A 6 18.34 -37.19 -19.41
C GLN A 6 16.88 -37.51 -19.71
N ALA A 7 16.38 -37.06 -20.85
CA ALA A 7 15.08 -37.46 -21.32
C ALA A 7 15.09 -38.99 -21.45
N MET A 8 14.31 -39.67 -20.67
CA MET A 8 14.10 -41.10 -20.84
C MET A 8 13.36 -41.33 -22.16
N SER A 9 13.66 -42.44 -22.81
CA SER A 9 12.94 -42.82 -24.02
C SER A 9 11.51 -43.26 -23.70
N ALA A 10 10.67 -43.36 -24.73
CA ALA A 10 9.31 -43.88 -24.56
C ALA A 10 9.30 -45.32 -23.99
N ASP A 11 10.41 -46.07 -24.13
CA ASP A 11 10.56 -47.42 -23.58
C ASP A 11 10.86 -47.42 -22.06
N HIS A 12 11.34 -46.30 -21.54
CA HIS A 12 11.67 -46.13 -20.15
C HIS A 12 11.16 -44.80 -19.59
N PRO A 13 9.83 -44.62 -19.49
CA PRO A 13 9.23 -43.35 -19.07
C PRO A 13 9.41 -43.13 -17.55
N TYR A 14 9.52 -41.86 -17.15
CA TYR A 14 9.47 -41.50 -15.74
C TYR A 14 8.08 -41.73 -15.16
N PRO A 15 7.93 -42.37 -14.02
CA PRO A 15 6.70 -42.30 -13.24
C PRO A 15 6.40 -40.84 -12.86
N VAL A 16 5.14 -40.47 -12.81
CA VAL A 16 4.72 -39.09 -12.43
C VAL A 16 5.34 -38.65 -11.09
N ARG A 17 5.40 -39.56 -10.12
CA ARG A 17 6.01 -39.29 -8.80
C ARG A 17 7.47 -38.87 -8.89
N GLU A 18 8.27 -39.48 -9.80
CA GLU A 18 9.67 -39.14 -9.98
C GLU A 18 9.85 -37.77 -10.64
N VAL A 19 9.07 -37.47 -11.67
CA VAL A 19 9.06 -36.14 -12.30
C VAL A 19 8.65 -35.07 -11.30
N SER A 20 7.61 -35.30 -10.52
CA SER A 20 7.17 -34.38 -9.46
C SER A 20 8.26 -34.14 -8.41
N ALA A 21 8.98 -35.18 -8.02
CA ALA A 21 10.08 -35.05 -7.06
C ALA A 21 11.27 -34.27 -7.65
N LEU A 22 11.62 -34.49 -8.91
CA LEU A 22 12.67 -33.74 -9.59
C LEU A 22 12.32 -32.26 -9.72
N VAL A 23 11.11 -31.93 -10.14
CA VAL A 23 10.64 -30.55 -10.27
C VAL A 23 10.61 -29.87 -8.89
N ALA A 24 10.10 -30.53 -7.86
CA ALA A 24 10.10 -30.01 -6.49
C ALA A 24 11.54 -29.73 -5.99
N SER A 25 12.49 -30.61 -6.30
CA SER A 25 13.90 -30.41 -5.98
C SER A 25 14.49 -29.17 -6.66
N TRP A 26 14.17 -28.93 -7.92
CA TRP A 26 14.61 -27.71 -8.62
C TRP A 26 14.00 -26.44 -8.05
N ILE A 27 12.72 -26.46 -7.75
CA ILE A 27 12.02 -25.34 -7.13
C ILE A 27 12.63 -25.00 -5.76
N ASN A 28 12.95 -26.01 -4.95
CA ASN A 28 13.61 -25.81 -3.67
C ASN A 28 15.00 -25.17 -3.80
N ARG A 29 15.70 -25.40 -4.91
CA ARG A 29 17.02 -24.78 -5.19
C ARG A 29 16.92 -23.29 -5.57
N LEU A 30 15.77 -22.79 -5.95
CA LEU A 30 15.57 -21.37 -6.18
C LEU A 30 15.76 -20.53 -4.92
N GLY A 31 15.56 -21.16 -3.73
CA GLY A 31 15.71 -20.49 -2.46
C GLY A 31 14.65 -19.43 -2.21
N GLU A 32 15.04 -18.40 -1.50
CA GLU A 32 14.15 -17.26 -1.18
C GLU A 32 14.19 -16.21 -2.28
N ALA A 33 13.05 -15.59 -2.52
CA ALA A 33 12.89 -14.51 -3.49
C ALA A 33 12.03 -13.38 -2.95
N TRP A 34 12.28 -12.19 -3.47
CA TRP A 34 11.43 -11.02 -3.32
C TRP A 34 10.64 -10.83 -4.61
N VAL A 35 9.32 -10.85 -4.52
CA VAL A 35 8.43 -10.79 -5.70
C VAL A 35 7.47 -9.63 -5.56
N GLU A 36 7.38 -8.80 -6.58
CA GLU A 36 6.48 -7.65 -6.63
C GLU A 36 5.25 -7.95 -7.48
N GLY A 37 4.11 -7.47 -7.05
CA GLY A 37 2.87 -7.57 -7.79
C GLY A 37 1.70 -6.92 -7.07
N GLU A 38 0.52 -7.06 -7.64
CA GLU A 38 -0.74 -6.57 -7.11
C GLU A 38 -1.56 -7.72 -6.52
N ILE A 39 -2.08 -7.53 -5.32
CA ILE A 39 -2.94 -8.53 -4.67
C ILE A 39 -4.27 -8.63 -5.39
N THR A 40 -4.63 -9.84 -5.77
CA THR A 40 -5.94 -10.20 -6.30
C THR A 40 -6.46 -11.45 -5.63
N GLN A 41 -7.78 -11.67 -5.66
CA GLN A 41 -8.43 -12.87 -5.09
C GLN A 41 -8.05 -13.13 -3.62
N LEU A 42 -8.02 -12.09 -2.82
CA LEU A 42 -7.64 -12.19 -1.41
C LEU A 42 -8.68 -13.00 -0.61
N LYS A 43 -8.23 -14.09 -0.04
CA LYS A 43 -8.99 -14.95 0.89
C LYS A 43 -8.40 -14.83 2.29
N LEU A 44 -8.77 -13.77 2.98
CA LEU A 44 -8.33 -13.51 4.35
C LEU A 44 -9.06 -14.45 5.31
N ARG A 45 -8.31 -15.32 5.98
CA ARG A 45 -8.81 -16.27 6.98
C ARG A 45 -8.26 -15.93 8.36
N ARG A 46 -8.88 -15.00 9.05
CA ARG A 46 -8.40 -14.47 10.34
C ARG A 46 -8.28 -15.52 11.44
N GLN A 47 -9.09 -16.57 11.39
CA GLN A 47 -9.08 -17.68 12.36
C GLN A 47 -8.15 -18.83 11.96
N SER A 48 -7.58 -18.80 10.77
CA SER A 48 -6.61 -19.76 10.27
C SER A 48 -5.21 -19.19 10.30
N TYR A 49 -4.23 -20.05 10.47
CA TYR A 49 -2.82 -19.66 10.42
C TYR A 49 -2.43 -19.05 9.07
N TYR A 50 -3.01 -19.57 7.98
CA TYR A 50 -2.74 -19.12 6.62
C TYR A 50 -3.94 -18.46 5.95
N SER A 51 -3.64 -17.41 5.21
CA SER A 51 -4.50 -16.77 4.22
C SER A 51 -3.91 -16.93 2.83
N TYR A 52 -4.70 -16.72 1.80
CA TYR A 52 -4.32 -16.98 0.41
C TYR A 52 -4.66 -15.79 -0.47
N PHE A 53 -3.82 -15.51 -1.44
CA PHE A 53 -4.11 -14.54 -2.50
C PHE A 53 -3.32 -14.87 -3.77
N SER A 54 -3.69 -14.25 -4.88
CA SER A 54 -2.91 -14.23 -6.11
C SER A 54 -2.11 -12.94 -6.19
N LEU A 55 -0.86 -13.05 -6.57
CA LEU A 55 0.01 -11.93 -6.88
C LEU A 55 0.05 -11.78 -8.40
N ARG A 56 -0.58 -10.73 -8.92
CA ARG A 56 -0.68 -10.46 -10.35
C ARG A 56 0.48 -9.57 -10.79
N ASP A 57 1.08 -9.87 -11.95
CA ASP A 57 2.07 -9.00 -12.57
C ASP A 57 1.46 -7.65 -12.97
N LEU A 58 2.27 -6.58 -12.93
CA LEU A 58 1.80 -5.22 -13.22
C LEU A 58 1.70 -4.93 -14.72
N ALA A 59 2.42 -5.68 -15.53
CA ALA A 59 2.52 -5.46 -16.99
C ALA A 59 1.87 -6.57 -17.82
N GLU A 60 1.97 -7.82 -17.39
CA GLU A 60 1.54 -8.98 -18.14
C GLU A 60 0.43 -9.76 -17.41
N THR A 61 -0.31 -10.57 -18.16
CA THR A 61 -1.36 -11.44 -17.61
C THR A 61 -0.76 -12.70 -17.00
N VAL A 62 0.04 -12.54 -15.95
CA VAL A 62 0.69 -13.62 -15.21
C VAL A 62 0.36 -13.45 -13.73
N SER A 63 0.06 -14.54 -13.04
CA SER A 63 -0.24 -14.56 -11.62
C SER A 63 0.51 -15.68 -10.92
N LEU A 64 0.87 -15.42 -9.67
CA LEU A 64 1.50 -16.38 -8.78
C LEU A 64 0.64 -16.55 -7.53
N GLN A 65 0.34 -17.79 -7.16
CA GLN A 65 -0.37 -18.07 -5.92
C GLN A 65 0.53 -17.84 -4.71
N VAL A 66 0.00 -17.19 -3.68
CA VAL A 66 0.72 -16.92 -2.44
C VAL A 66 -0.04 -17.49 -1.26
N THR A 67 0.67 -18.24 -0.43
CA THR A 67 0.21 -18.68 0.89
C THR A 67 0.92 -17.81 1.93
N CYS A 68 0.16 -17.05 2.70
CA CYS A 68 0.67 -16.05 3.61
C CYS A 68 0.18 -16.30 5.03
N PRO A 69 1.05 -16.26 6.04
CA PRO A 69 0.60 -16.24 7.42
C PRO A 69 -0.39 -15.11 7.66
N SER A 70 -1.56 -15.42 8.21
CA SER A 70 -2.65 -14.46 8.39
C SER A 70 -2.25 -13.26 9.25
N ARG A 71 -1.29 -13.44 10.17
CA ARG A 71 -0.72 -12.37 11.00
C ARG A 71 -0.08 -11.23 10.20
N LEU A 72 0.48 -11.54 9.02
CA LEU A 72 1.11 -10.53 8.15
C LEU A 72 0.09 -9.63 7.46
N LEU A 73 -1.17 -10.02 7.43
CA LEU A 73 -2.29 -9.28 6.84
C LEU A 73 -3.22 -8.68 7.90
N ALA A 74 -2.91 -8.85 9.18
CA ALA A 74 -3.81 -8.51 10.29
C ALA A 74 -4.06 -7.00 10.46
N GLU A 75 -3.11 -6.16 10.06
CA GLU A 75 -3.20 -4.69 10.21
C GLU A 75 -4.22 -4.03 9.27
N GLY A 76 -4.79 -4.77 8.32
CA GLY A 76 -5.82 -4.27 7.40
C GLY A 76 -5.37 -3.23 6.38
N THR A 77 -4.08 -2.89 6.34
CA THR A 77 -3.50 -1.95 5.37
C THR A 77 -3.30 -2.58 3.99
N ILE A 78 -3.22 -3.92 3.96
CA ILE A 78 -3.02 -4.71 2.75
C ILE A 78 -4.37 -5.31 2.35
N THR A 79 -4.90 -4.85 1.24
CA THR A 79 -6.19 -5.24 0.69
C THR A 79 -6.06 -5.65 -0.77
N GLU A 80 -7.16 -6.14 -1.35
CA GLU A 80 -7.22 -6.42 -2.78
C GLU A 80 -6.91 -5.15 -3.59
N GLY A 81 -6.10 -5.26 -4.64
CA GLY A 81 -5.62 -4.13 -5.42
C GLY A 81 -4.37 -3.43 -4.87
N THR A 82 -3.90 -3.80 -3.69
CA THR A 82 -2.67 -3.23 -3.14
C THR A 82 -1.44 -3.80 -3.85
N ARG A 83 -0.52 -2.93 -4.26
CA ARG A 83 0.80 -3.32 -4.76
C ARG A 83 1.72 -3.65 -3.59
N VAL A 84 2.30 -4.85 -3.62
CA VAL A 84 3.12 -5.38 -2.53
C VAL A 84 4.40 -6.01 -3.04
N ILE A 85 5.37 -6.13 -2.13
CA ILE A 85 6.59 -6.93 -2.31
C ILE A 85 6.51 -8.06 -1.27
N VAL A 86 6.54 -9.29 -1.76
CA VAL A 86 6.46 -10.51 -0.94
C VAL A 86 7.78 -11.20 -0.92
N HIS A 87 8.28 -11.51 0.27
CA HIS A 87 9.46 -12.33 0.48
C HIS A 87 9.04 -13.74 0.89
N GLY A 88 9.60 -14.75 0.27
CA GLY A 88 9.30 -16.12 0.64
C GLY A 88 10.00 -17.18 -0.20
N ASN A 89 9.61 -18.40 0.01
CA ASN A 89 10.12 -19.58 -0.70
C ASN A 89 9.08 -20.12 -1.66
N PHE A 90 9.53 -20.63 -2.78
CA PHE A 90 8.65 -21.36 -3.69
C PHE A 90 8.40 -22.78 -3.18
N ALA A 91 7.17 -23.25 -3.35
CA ALA A 91 6.77 -24.60 -3.02
C ALA A 91 5.90 -25.19 -4.12
N LEU A 92 6.12 -26.45 -4.41
CA LEU A 92 5.28 -27.24 -5.32
C LEU A 92 4.34 -28.11 -4.48
N TYR A 93 3.03 -27.95 -4.70
CA TYR A 93 2.06 -28.87 -4.10
C TYR A 93 2.04 -30.17 -4.89
N LYS A 94 2.52 -31.25 -4.26
CA LYS A 94 2.70 -32.55 -4.91
C LYS A 94 1.39 -33.18 -5.42
N GLY A 95 0.25 -32.82 -4.82
CA GLY A 95 -1.05 -33.38 -5.19
C GLY A 95 -1.51 -33.03 -6.60
N ASN A 96 -1.23 -31.84 -7.08
CA ASN A 96 -1.65 -31.37 -8.40
C ASN A 96 -0.56 -30.59 -9.17
N GLY A 97 0.66 -30.50 -8.64
CA GLY A 97 1.75 -29.78 -9.30
C GLY A 97 1.63 -28.25 -9.29
N SER A 98 0.75 -27.68 -8.46
CA SER A 98 0.61 -26.22 -8.38
C SER A 98 1.80 -25.58 -7.68
N LEU A 99 2.30 -24.50 -8.27
CA LEU A 99 3.37 -23.67 -7.69
C LEU A 99 2.76 -22.58 -6.83
N SER A 100 3.32 -22.38 -5.63
CA SER A 100 2.97 -21.27 -4.75
C SER A 100 4.20 -20.66 -4.11
N LEU A 101 4.08 -19.38 -3.72
CA LEU A 101 5.05 -18.68 -2.88
C LEU A 101 4.58 -18.73 -1.43
N LEU A 102 5.41 -19.29 -0.54
CA LEU A 102 5.18 -19.29 0.90
C LEU A 102 5.76 -18.02 1.49
N ALA A 103 4.91 -17.04 1.79
CA ALA A 103 5.32 -15.74 2.28
C ALA A 103 5.91 -15.81 3.70
N LYS A 104 7.05 -15.18 3.90
CA LYS A 104 7.70 -14.93 5.19
C LYS A 104 7.54 -13.48 5.63
N ASP A 105 7.51 -12.57 4.67
CA ASP A 105 7.34 -11.14 4.89
C ASP A 105 6.55 -10.54 3.71
N ILE A 106 5.81 -9.49 3.99
CA ILE A 106 5.06 -8.72 3.00
C ILE A 106 5.18 -7.24 3.30
N ARG A 107 5.46 -6.44 2.28
CA ARG A 107 5.60 -4.99 2.38
C ARG A 107 4.75 -4.32 1.32
N GLN A 108 4.13 -3.21 1.66
CA GLN A 108 3.46 -2.37 0.68
C GLN A 108 4.49 -1.71 -0.23
N ALA A 109 4.37 -1.93 -1.54
CA ALA A 109 5.27 -1.34 -2.53
C ALA A 109 4.99 0.16 -2.71
N GLY A 110 6.05 0.90 -3.02
CA GLY A 110 5.96 2.35 -3.25
C GLY A 110 5.92 3.22 -2.00
N LEU A 111 5.74 2.65 -0.82
CA LEU A 111 5.72 3.42 0.42
C LEU A 111 7.06 4.10 0.69
N GLY A 112 8.18 3.39 0.51
CA GLY A 112 9.52 3.95 0.68
C GLY A 112 9.83 5.05 -0.33
N GLU A 113 9.39 4.90 -1.58
CA GLU A 113 9.53 5.91 -2.63
C GLU A 113 8.70 7.17 -2.31
N LEU A 114 7.47 6.98 -1.83
CA LEU A 114 6.62 8.08 -1.40
C LEU A 114 7.24 8.84 -0.22
N LEU A 115 7.73 8.14 0.80
CA LEU A 115 8.39 8.75 1.95
C LEU A 115 9.67 9.51 1.54
N ALA A 116 10.47 8.96 0.64
CA ALA A 116 11.65 9.64 0.10
C ALA A 116 11.28 10.91 -0.69
N ARG A 117 10.15 10.88 -1.43
CA ARG A 117 9.62 12.03 -2.15
C ARG A 117 9.13 13.12 -1.18
N LEU A 118 8.43 12.74 -0.12
CA LEU A 118 7.98 13.67 0.92
C LEU A 118 9.16 14.31 1.64
N GLU A 119 10.19 13.54 1.98
CA GLU A 119 11.40 14.09 2.63
C GLU A 119 12.14 15.06 1.71
N ARG A 120 12.29 14.76 0.44
CA ARG A 120 12.87 15.68 -0.54
C ARG A 120 12.07 16.99 -0.64
N LEU A 121 10.74 16.88 -0.68
CA LEU A 121 9.87 18.06 -0.72
C LEU A 121 10.01 18.89 0.55
N ARG A 122 10.05 18.25 1.72
CA ARG A 122 10.28 18.92 2.99
C ARG A 122 11.61 19.67 3.03
N GLN A 123 12.68 19.04 2.54
CA GLN A 123 14.01 19.67 2.46
C GLN A 123 14.00 20.85 1.49
N GLN A 124 13.32 20.77 0.35
CA GLN A 124 13.14 21.88 -0.57
C GLN A 124 12.42 23.06 0.09
N LEU A 125 11.31 22.80 0.76
CA LEU A 125 10.52 23.82 1.46
C LEU A 125 11.34 24.48 2.59
N ALA A 126 12.13 23.70 3.31
CA ALA A 126 13.04 24.23 4.33
C ALA A 126 14.16 25.10 3.71
N ALA A 127 14.74 24.69 2.57
CA ALA A 127 15.76 25.48 1.85
C ALA A 127 15.18 26.79 1.28
N GLU A 128 13.91 26.82 0.89
CA GLU A 128 13.18 28.01 0.47
C GLU A 128 12.78 28.92 1.65
N GLY A 129 13.08 28.51 2.90
CA GLY A 129 12.83 29.28 4.10
C GLY A 129 11.36 29.35 4.53
N LEU A 130 10.47 28.49 3.97
CA LEU A 130 9.04 28.49 4.29
C LEU A 130 8.73 28.04 5.73
N PHE A 131 9.68 27.39 6.40
CA PHE A 131 9.57 27.00 7.81
C PHE A 131 10.34 27.97 8.74
N ASP A 132 11.02 28.98 8.22
CA ASP A 132 11.70 29.98 9.05
C ASP A 132 10.68 30.85 9.77
N THR A 133 10.85 30.99 11.06
CA THR A 133 9.98 31.82 11.93
C THR A 133 10.01 33.31 11.53
N GLU A 134 11.07 33.76 10.85
CA GLU A 134 11.20 35.13 10.34
C GLU A 134 10.27 35.43 9.14
N LEU A 135 9.87 34.40 8.39
CA LEU A 135 8.90 34.53 7.29
C LEU A 135 7.45 34.32 7.73
N LYS A 136 7.21 33.85 8.94
CA LYS A 136 5.89 33.95 9.56
C LYS A 136 5.67 35.43 9.86
N ARG A 137 5.08 36.16 8.89
CA ARG A 137 4.49 37.46 9.19
C ARG A 137 3.53 37.24 10.37
N PRO A 138 3.71 37.98 11.48
CA PRO A 138 2.71 37.97 12.52
C PRO A 138 1.37 38.22 11.85
N LEU A 139 0.40 37.38 12.07
CA LEU A 139 -0.98 37.63 11.66
C LEU A 139 -1.28 39.06 12.09
N PRO A 140 -1.76 39.94 11.18
CA PRO A 140 -2.08 41.29 11.58
C PRO A 140 -3.04 41.23 12.77
N TYR A 141 -2.63 41.91 13.82
CA TYR A 141 -3.40 42.00 15.06
C TYR A 141 -4.82 42.37 14.68
N LEU A 142 -5.75 41.42 14.82
CA LEU A 142 -7.20 41.56 14.61
C LEU A 142 -7.61 42.40 13.38
N PRO A 143 -8.11 41.78 12.32
CA PRO A 143 -8.63 42.53 11.18
C PRO A 143 -9.75 43.48 11.65
N ARG A 144 -9.62 44.76 11.41
CA ARG A 144 -10.66 45.73 11.77
C ARG A 144 -11.93 45.61 10.90
N ASN A 145 -11.77 45.11 9.69
CA ASN A 145 -12.88 44.89 8.76
C ASN A 145 -12.85 43.44 8.25
N ILE A 146 -13.95 42.74 8.40
CA ILE A 146 -14.13 41.37 7.96
C ILE A 146 -15.31 41.31 7.00
N GLY A 147 -15.08 40.82 5.79
CA GLY A 147 -16.15 40.57 4.81
C GLY A 147 -16.76 39.18 5.05
N LEU A 148 -18.05 39.10 5.20
CA LEU A 148 -18.80 37.85 5.31
C LEU A 148 -19.72 37.71 4.09
N ILE A 149 -19.57 36.60 3.36
CA ILE A 149 -20.47 36.25 2.25
C ILE A 149 -21.31 35.08 2.72
N THR A 150 -22.63 35.27 2.74
CA THR A 150 -23.55 34.25 3.27
C THR A 150 -24.93 34.34 2.60
N GLY A 151 -25.72 33.30 2.73
CA GLY A 151 -27.13 33.35 2.34
C GLY A 151 -27.93 34.24 3.30
N ARG A 152 -28.90 34.93 2.74
CA ARG A 152 -29.74 35.88 3.49
C ARG A 152 -30.48 35.19 4.63
N ASN A 153 -30.41 35.75 5.84
CA ASN A 153 -31.06 35.23 7.06
C ASN A 153 -30.69 33.78 7.45
N SER A 154 -29.48 33.33 7.12
CA SER A 154 -29.03 31.97 7.48
C SER A 154 -28.68 31.86 8.96
N ALA A 155 -28.85 30.66 9.54
CA ALA A 155 -28.38 30.36 10.89
C ALA A 155 -26.86 30.56 11.03
N ALA A 156 -26.11 30.28 9.97
CA ALA A 156 -24.67 30.46 9.89
C ALA A 156 -24.27 31.93 10.01
N GLU A 157 -25.01 32.86 9.39
CA GLU A 157 -24.78 34.28 9.53
C GLU A 157 -24.90 34.74 10.98
N ARG A 158 -25.97 34.33 11.67
CA ARG A 158 -26.23 34.69 13.08
C ARG A 158 -25.17 34.14 14.00
N ASP A 159 -24.75 32.87 13.80
CA ASP A 159 -23.74 32.24 14.63
C ASP A 159 -22.37 32.89 14.46
N VAL A 160 -21.94 33.18 13.24
CA VAL A 160 -20.65 33.83 12.98
C VAL A 160 -20.62 35.23 13.58
N LEU A 161 -21.66 36.03 13.36
CA LEU A 161 -21.74 37.40 13.90
C LEU A 161 -21.82 37.41 15.43
N SER A 162 -22.58 36.51 16.03
CA SER A 162 -22.73 36.39 17.47
C SER A 162 -21.41 36.01 18.14
N VAL A 163 -20.72 34.96 17.66
CA VAL A 163 -19.43 34.50 18.21
C VAL A 163 -18.34 35.54 17.98
N ALA A 164 -18.29 36.15 16.80
CA ALA A 164 -17.29 37.15 16.51
C ALA A 164 -17.49 38.43 17.34
N HIS A 165 -18.73 38.89 17.52
CA HIS A 165 -19.04 40.05 18.33
C HIS A 165 -18.72 39.89 19.82
N SER A 166 -18.89 38.63 20.36
CA SER A 166 -18.53 38.30 21.70
C SER A 166 -17.03 38.28 21.95
N ARG A 167 -16.25 37.89 20.97
CA ARG A 167 -14.77 37.77 21.05
C ARG A 167 -14.02 39.00 20.59
N TRP A 168 -14.59 39.75 19.61
CA TRP A 168 -13.98 40.95 19.02
C TRP A 168 -15.01 42.04 18.83
N PRO A 169 -15.38 42.78 19.87
CA PRO A 169 -16.41 43.81 19.85
C PRO A 169 -16.08 44.96 18.87
N GLU A 170 -14.80 45.18 18.61
CA GLU A 170 -14.33 46.30 17.76
C GLU A 170 -14.23 45.93 16.25
N ALA A 171 -14.51 44.68 15.89
CA ALA A 171 -14.47 44.24 14.48
C ALA A 171 -15.75 44.69 13.74
N HIS A 172 -15.57 45.33 12.59
CA HIS A 172 -16.68 45.70 11.71
C HIS A 172 -16.86 44.61 10.65
N PHE A 173 -18.09 44.11 10.53
CA PHE A 173 -18.47 43.10 9.54
C PHE A 173 -19.22 43.76 8.38
N THR A 174 -18.77 43.48 7.18
CA THR A 174 -19.51 43.80 5.96
C THR A 174 -20.09 42.50 5.41
N VAL A 175 -21.42 42.37 5.48
CA VAL A 175 -22.13 41.19 5.00
C VAL A 175 -22.56 41.39 3.56
N ARG A 176 -22.21 40.44 2.68
CA ARG A 176 -22.75 40.37 1.32
C ARG A 176 -23.53 39.06 1.16
N TYR A 177 -24.67 39.17 0.54
CA TYR A 177 -25.53 38.01 0.29
C TYR A 177 -25.26 37.47 -1.11
N ALA A 178 -25.05 36.15 -1.17
CA ALA A 178 -24.91 35.41 -2.42
C ALA A 178 -26.30 34.99 -2.94
#